data_c8c3cf2119dee5fd1706f24b745c7dff
#
_entry.id   c8c3cf2119dee5fd1706f24b745c7dff
#
_cell.length_a   1.000
_cell.length_b   1.000
_cell.length_c   1.000
_cell.angle_alpha   90.00
_cell.angle_beta   90.00
_cell.angle_gamma   90.00
#
_symmetry.space_group_name_H-M   'P 1'
#
loop_
_entity.id
_entity.type
_entity.pdbx_description
1 polymer ?
#
loop_
_entity_poly.entity_id
_entity_poly.type
_entity_poly.pdbx_seq_one_letter_code
_entity_poly.pdbx_strand_id
1 'polypeptide(L)'
;VVDNTFYSPIYQRPIEEGADIVLHSATKYLAGHNDVLAGVVVTNEADLYDKLFYNLNTTGAVLSPFDSYLLIRGLKTLSIRMERSTENARKVVEFLKTSPQVKEVLYTGKGGMVSFKIQDEKKIPNLLNSLQVFTFAESLGGVESLITYPTTQTHADIPAEVRHSYGLTDDLLRLSIGIEDADDLIEDLKQALEA
;
A
#
# COMPACT_ATOMS: atom_id res chain seq x y z
N VAL A 1 -15.50 10.15 8.81
CA VAL A 1 -15.15 8.89 8.13
C VAL A 1 -13.66 8.88 7.87
N VAL A 2 -12.97 7.77 8.19
CA VAL A 2 -11.53 7.59 7.97
C VAL A 2 -11.28 6.32 7.18
N ASP A 3 -10.52 6.41 6.08
CA ASP A 3 -9.96 5.24 5.40
C ASP A 3 -8.62 4.88 6.06
N ASN A 4 -8.57 3.73 6.73
CA ASN A 4 -7.40 3.26 7.47
C ASN A 4 -6.72 2.05 6.80
N THR A 5 -6.86 1.94 5.47
CA THR A 5 -6.31 0.83 4.70
C THR A 5 -4.81 0.65 4.92
N PHE A 6 -4.01 1.74 4.95
CA PHE A 6 -2.55 1.67 4.97
C PHE A 6 -1.97 1.31 6.34
N TYR A 7 -2.62 1.73 7.40
CA TYR A 7 -2.13 1.45 8.77
C TYR A 7 -2.74 0.19 9.37
N SER A 8 -3.89 -0.26 8.87
CA SER A 8 -4.65 -1.35 9.45
C SER A 8 -4.95 -1.10 10.95
N PRO A 9 -5.74 -1.92 11.64
CA PRO A 9 -5.97 -1.75 13.08
C PRO A 9 -4.73 -2.07 13.94
N ILE A 10 -3.61 -2.50 13.32
CA ILE A 10 -2.35 -2.76 14.03
C ILE A 10 -1.66 -1.45 14.42
N TYR A 11 -1.64 -0.44 13.53
CA TYR A 11 -0.92 0.81 13.77
C TYR A 11 -1.82 1.99 14.09
N GLN A 12 -3.11 1.92 13.74
CA GLN A 12 -4.06 2.98 14.03
C GLN A 12 -5.46 2.44 14.24
N ARG A 13 -6.19 3.00 15.20
CA ARG A 13 -7.59 2.69 15.52
C ARG A 13 -8.42 3.95 15.54
N PRO A 14 -8.83 4.48 14.38
CA PRO A 14 -9.45 5.80 14.29
C PRO A 14 -10.77 5.95 15.09
N ILE A 15 -11.50 4.86 15.37
CA ILE A 15 -12.67 4.89 16.26
C ILE A 15 -12.27 5.38 17.66
N GLU A 16 -11.12 4.95 18.18
CA GLU A 16 -10.61 5.38 19.49
C GLU A 16 -10.14 6.85 19.47
N GLU A 17 -9.91 7.40 18.26
CA GLU A 17 -9.49 8.76 18.00
C GLU A 17 -10.68 9.70 17.63
N GLY A 18 -11.92 9.18 17.70
CA GLY A 18 -13.15 9.97 17.46
C GLY A 18 -13.74 9.86 16.05
N ALA A 19 -13.33 8.91 15.24
CA ALA A 19 -13.98 8.63 13.97
C ALA A 19 -15.32 7.91 14.18
N ASP A 20 -16.37 8.30 13.48
CA ASP A 20 -17.68 7.63 13.52
C ASP A 20 -17.69 6.36 12.67
N ILE A 21 -16.97 6.39 11.54
CA ILE A 21 -16.88 5.29 10.58
C ILE A 21 -15.42 5.12 10.15
N VAL A 22 -14.96 3.89 10.14
CA VAL A 22 -13.65 3.50 9.59
C VAL A 22 -13.84 2.56 8.42
N LEU A 23 -13.14 2.84 7.32
CA LEU A 23 -13.09 1.99 6.12
C LEU A 23 -11.75 1.30 6.04
N HIS A 24 -11.77 0.09 5.49
CA HIS A 24 -10.57 -0.61 5.03
C HIS A 24 -10.85 -1.24 3.66
N SER A 25 -9.97 -1.00 2.70
CA SER A 25 -9.85 -1.92 1.58
C SER A 25 -9.25 -3.23 2.10
N ALA A 26 -10.11 -4.22 2.33
CA ALA A 26 -9.66 -5.53 2.81
C ALA A 26 -8.86 -6.30 1.73
N THR A 27 -8.96 -5.88 0.48
CA THR A 27 -8.10 -6.29 -0.64
C THR A 27 -6.61 -6.14 -0.33
N LYS A 28 -6.25 -5.19 0.53
CA LYS A 28 -4.88 -4.78 0.85
C LYS A 28 -4.34 -5.58 2.04
N TYR A 29 -3.82 -4.91 3.04
CA TYR A 29 -3.18 -5.55 4.21
C TYR A 29 -4.06 -6.56 4.95
N LEU A 30 -5.38 -6.37 5.01
CA LEU A 30 -6.25 -7.28 5.77
C LEU A 30 -6.23 -8.70 5.18
N ALA A 31 -6.45 -8.85 3.88
CA ALA A 31 -6.28 -10.13 3.19
C ALA A 31 -4.80 -10.47 2.99
N GLY A 32 -4.01 -9.53 2.44
CA GLY A 32 -2.56 -9.54 2.40
C GLY A 32 -1.91 -10.50 1.40
N HIS A 33 -2.68 -11.15 0.53
CA HIS A 33 -2.17 -12.19 -0.38
C HIS A 33 -2.55 -11.95 -1.85
N ASN A 34 -3.05 -10.74 -2.18
CA ASN A 34 -3.45 -10.35 -3.54
C ASN A 34 -4.50 -11.27 -4.21
N ASP A 35 -5.28 -12.00 -3.41
CA ASP A 35 -6.21 -13.05 -3.83
C ASP A 35 -7.69 -12.77 -3.49
N VAL A 36 -7.98 -11.62 -2.85
CA VAL A 36 -9.32 -11.21 -2.43
C VAL A 36 -9.60 -9.77 -2.80
N LEU A 37 -10.77 -9.50 -3.34
CA LEU A 37 -11.32 -8.16 -3.50
C LEU A 37 -12.44 -7.96 -2.47
N ALA A 38 -12.18 -7.14 -1.44
CA ALA A 38 -13.11 -6.95 -0.33
C ALA A 38 -12.97 -5.56 0.32
N GLY A 39 -14.04 -5.15 1.01
CA GLY A 39 -14.06 -3.97 1.87
C GLY A 39 -14.61 -4.30 3.25
N VAL A 40 -14.19 -3.53 4.25
CA VAL A 40 -14.72 -3.60 5.61
C VAL A 40 -15.08 -2.19 6.06
N VAL A 41 -16.27 -2.05 6.64
CA VAL A 41 -16.74 -0.82 7.27
C VAL A 41 -16.98 -1.10 8.75
N VAL A 42 -16.47 -0.25 9.62
CA VAL A 42 -16.56 -0.38 11.08
C VAL A 42 -17.16 0.87 11.67
N THR A 43 -18.11 0.70 12.60
CA THR A 43 -18.69 1.78 13.41
C THR A 43 -19.10 1.23 14.77
N ASN A 44 -19.09 2.09 15.80
CA ASN A 44 -19.67 1.82 17.12
C ASN A 44 -21.09 2.41 17.29
N GLU A 45 -21.55 3.20 16.30
CA GLU A 45 -22.83 3.90 16.35
C GLU A 45 -23.95 3.00 15.79
N ALA A 46 -24.94 2.65 16.63
CA ALA A 46 -26.03 1.75 16.24
C ALA A 46 -26.84 2.27 15.04
N ASP A 47 -27.18 3.57 15.04
CA ASP A 47 -27.94 4.19 13.94
C ASP A 47 -27.18 4.17 12.61
N LEU A 48 -25.85 4.29 12.65
CA LEU A 48 -25.02 4.19 11.47
C LEU A 48 -24.89 2.73 11.00
N TYR A 49 -24.75 1.79 11.95
CA TYR A 49 -24.73 0.37 11.64
C TYR A 49 -25.99 -0.06 10.90
N ASP A 50 -27.17 0.31 11.40
CA ASP A 50 -28.46 -0.06 10.78
C ASP A 50 -28.58 0.46 9.35
N LYS A 51 -28.15 1.69 9.10
CA LYS A 51 -28.14 2.30 7.75
C LYS A 51 -27.14 1.59 6.82
N LEU A 52 -25.95 1.31 7.30
CA LEU A 52 -24.91 0.60 6.53
C LEU A 52 -25.34 -0.83 6.21
N PHE A 53 -25.91 -1.54 7.18
CA PHE A 53 -26.43 -2.89 7.01
C PHE A 53 -27.59 -2.93 6.02
N TYR A 54 -28.53 -1.97 6.12
CA TYR A 54 -29.63 -1.84 5.16
C TYR A 54 -29.11 -1.66 3.72
N ASN A 55 -28.13 -0.76 3.53
CA ASN A 55 -27.54 -0.53 2.22
C ASN A 55 -26.82 -1.78 1.68
N LEU A 56 -26.01 -2.44 2.52
CA LEU A 56 -25.31 -3.69 2.17
C LEU A 56 -26.30 -4.77 1.70
N ASN A 57 -27.35 -4.99 2.48
CA ASN A 57 -28.37 -5.98 2.19
C ASN A 57 -29.18 -5.65 0.91
N THR A 58 -29.53 -4.38 0.72
CA THR A 58 -30.35 -3.93 -0.40
C THR A 58 -29.56 -3.96 -1.73
N THR A 59 -28.29 -3.57 -1.70
CA THR A 59 -27.41 -3.60 -2.88
C THR A 59 -26.89 -4.99 -3.21
N GLY A 60 -26.92 -5.92 -2.24
CA GLY A 60 -26.38 -7.27 -2.41
C GLY A 60 -24.84 -7.31 -2.50
N ALA A 61 -24.15 -6.25 -2.10
CA ALA A 61 -22.67 -6.17 -2.13
C ALA A 61 -22.03 -6.97 -1.00
N VAL A 62 -22.36 -8.25 -0.90
CA VAL A 62 -21.88 -9.17 0.13
C VAL A 62 -20.72 -10.01 -0.38
N LEU A 63 -19.73 -10.23 0.49
CA LEU A 63 -18.58 -11.05 0.17
C LEU A 63 -18.96 -12.53 0.06
N SER A 64 -18.37 -13.24 -0.90
CA SER A 64 -18.61 -14.68 -1.06
C SER A 64 -18.10 -15.47 0.16
N PRO A 65 -18.64 -16.67 0.46
CA PRO A 65 -18.12 -17.50 1.54
C PRO A 65 -16.64 -17.86 1.38
N PHE A 66 -16.19 -18.08 0.15
CA PHE A 66 -14.79 -18.41 -0.12
C PHE A 66 -13.86 -17.21 0.12
N ASP A 67 -14.23 -16.03 -0.39
CA ASP A 67 -13.44 -14.81 -0.14
C ASP A 67 -13.45 -14.43 1.35
N SER A 68 -14.57 -14.64 2.04
CA SER A 68 -14.67 -14.47 3.49
C SER A 68 -13.72 -15.41 4.24
N TYR A 69 -13.59 -16.65 3.82
CA TYR A 69 -12.64 -17.60 4.37
C TYR A 69 -11.20 -17.15 4.17
N LEU A 70 -10.83 -16.72 2.95
CA LEU A 70 -9.49 -16.21 2.64
C LEU A 70 -9.17 -14.96 3.46
N LEU A 71 -10.12 -14.02 3.56
CA LEU A 71 -9.95 -12.82 4.38
C LEU A 71 -9.72 -13.16 5.87
N ILE A 72 -10.54 -14.03 6.45
CA ILE A 72 -10.37 -14.47 7.83
C ILE A 72 -9.01 -15.15 8.03
N ARG A 73 -8.57 -15.93 7.07
CA ARG A 73 -7.26 -16.58 7.09
C ARG A 73 -6.13 -15.56 7.04
N GLY A 74 -6.22 -14.55 6.16
CA GLY A 74 -5.26 -13.45 6.06
C GLY A 74 -5.16 -12.63 7.35
N LEU A 75 -6.28 -12.34 8.00
CA LEU A 75 -6.33 -11.62 9.26
C LEU A 75 -5.54 -12.29 10.39
N LYS A 76 -5.44 -13.62 10.40
CA LYS A 76 -4.70 -14.39 11.43
C LYS A 76 -3.20 -14.11 11.44
N THR A 77 -2.63 -13.60 10.34
CA THR A 77 -1.22 -13.25 10.22
C THR A 77 -0.98 -11.76 10.07
N LEU A 78 -2.02 -10.92 10.22
CA LEU A 78 -1.93 -9.48 9.95
C LEU A 78 -0.83 -8.80 10.75
N SER A 79 -0.74 -9.03 12.07
CA SER A 79 0.27 -8.39 12.92
C SER A 79 1.69 -8.74 12.48
N ILE A 80 1.96 -10.02 12.26
CA ILE A 80 3.28 -10.52 11.83
C ILE A 80 3.68 -9.91 10.48
N ARG A 81 2.74 -9.84 9.53
CA ARG A 81 2.98 -9.24 8.21
C ARG A 81 3.23 -7.73 8.31
N MET A 82 2.45 -7.02 9.11
CA MET A 82 2.61 -5.57 9.31
C MET A 82 3.96 -5.24 9.98
N GLU A 83 4.38 -6.02 10.97
CA GLU A 83 5.66 -5.88 11.64
C GLU A 83 6.82 -6.12 10.67
N ARG A 84 6.83 -7.25 9.96
CA ARG A 84 7.89 -7.60 9.00
C ARG A 84 7.98 -6.58 7.86
N SER A 85 6.86 -6.23 7.25
CA SER A 85 6.79 -5.22 6.20
C SER A 85 7.33 -3.86 6.67
N THR A 86 7.02 -3.46 7.91
CA THR A 86 7.55 -2.21 8.50
C THR A 86 9.06 -2.26 8.74
N GLU A 87 9.58 -3.39 9.25
CA GLU A 87 11.02 -3.59 9.44
C GLU A 87 11.76 -3.51 8.10
N ASN A 88 11.26 -4.21 7.10
CA ASN A 88 11.82 -4.19 5.75
C ASN A 88 11.77 -2.78 5.16
N ALA A 89 10.62 -2.08 5.29
CA ALA A 89 10.46 -0.71 4.81
C ALA A 89 11.48 0.24 5.42
N ARG A 90 11.77 0.12 6.71
CA ARG A 90 12.79 0.96 7.38
C ARG A 90 14.18 0.73 6.78
N LYS A 91 14.58 -0.53 6.56
CA LYS A 91 15.88 -0.86 5.95
C LYS A 91 15.98 -0.34 4.51
N VAL A 92 14.92 -0.53 3.73
CA VAL A 92 14.84 0.01 2.35
C VAL A 92 14.93 1.55 2.36
N VAL A 93 14.23 2.21 3.27
CA VAL A 93 14.30 3.69 3.42
C VAL A 93 15.70 4.16 3.77
N GLU A 94 16.41 3.48 4.67
CA GLU A 94 17.80 3.80 5.01
C GLU A 94 18.71 3.68 3.78
N PHE A 95 18.58 2.61 3.00
CA PHE A 95 19.29 2.45 1.75
C PHE A 95 18.96 3.56 0.74
N LEU A 96 17.68 3.81 0.48
CA LEU A 96 17.25 4.82 -0.49
C LEU A 96 17.78 6.22 -0.13
N LYS A 97 17.82 6.59 1.14
CA LYS A 97 18.37 7.88 1.61
C LYS A 97 19.87 8.04 1.33
N THR A 98 20.60 6.96 1.20
CA THR A 98 22.04 7.00 0.92
C THR A 98 22.37 6.85 -0.57
N SER A 99 21.39 6.49 -1.40
CA SER A 99 21.55 6.29 -2.84
C SER A 99 21.70 7.64 -3.57
N PRO A 100 22.75 7.86 -4.35
CA PRO A 100 22.94 9.10 -5.11
C PRO A 100 21.92 9.29 -6.24
N GLN A 101 21.22 8.23 -6.66
CA GLN A 101 20.17 8.29 -7.69
C GLN A 101 18.83 8.76 -7.10
N VAL A 102 18.68 8.75 -5.78
CA VAL A 102 17.46 9.15 -5.08
C VAL A 102 17.53 10.61 -4.65
N LYS A 103 16.51 11.37 -4.96
CA LYS A 103 16.37 12.79 -4.64
C LYS A 103 15.65 13.04 -3.33
N GLU A 104 14.63 12.25 -3.05
CA GLU A 104 13.75 12.40 -1.89
C GLU A 104 13.14 11.07 -1.51
N VAL A 105 12.97 10.82 -0.21
CA VAL A 105 12.26 9.64 0.33
C VAL A 105 11.15 10.12 1.25
N LEU A 106 9.93 9.66 0.97
CA LEU A 106 8.70 9.97 1.72
C LEU A 106 8.23 8.71 2.45
N TYR A 107 8.34 8.73 3.76
CA TYR A 107 7.94 7.61 4.61
C TYR A 107 7.43 8.09 5.97
N THR A 108 6.32 7.55 6.41
CA THR A 108 5.68 7.94 7.69
C THR A 108 6.31 7.30 8.93
N GLY A 109 7.25 6.36 8.75
CA GLY A 109 7.90 5.61 9.83
C GLY A 109 7.17 4.33 10.25
N LYS A 110 5.98 4.07 9.70
CA LYS A 110 5.15 2.88 9.99
C LYS A 110 4.55 2.33 8.70
N GLY A 111 4.31 1.01 8.69
CA GLY A 111 3.75 0.29 7.55
C GLY A 111 4.75 0.07 6.42
N GLY A 112 4.31 -0.60 5.36
CA GLY A 112 5.14 -0.98 4.21
C GLY A 112 5.11 0.00 3.04
N MET A 113 4.39 1.14 3.15
CA MET A 113 4.26 2.09 2.04
C MET A 113 5.38 3.12 2.06
N VAL A 114 6.21 3.12 1.04
CA VAL A 114 7.33 4.06 0.84
C VAL A 114 7.18 4.72 -0.52
N SER A 115 7.34 6.04 -0.59
CA SER A 115 7.49 6.72 -1.88
C SER A 115 8.86 7.37 -1.95
N PHE A 116 9.43 7.45 -3.15
CA PHE A 116 10.69 8.12 -3.37
C PHE A 116 10.73 8.77 -4.75
N LYS A 117 11.55 9.79 -4.89
CA LYS A 117 11.80 10.48 -6.16
C LYS A 117 13.23 10.22 -6.61
N ILE A 118 13.41 9.99 -7.89
CA ILE A 118 14.74 9.79 -8.49
C ILE A 118 15.27 11.08 -9.12
N GLN A 119 16.59 11.14 -9.32
CA GLN A 119 17.24 12.34 -9.88
C GLN A 119 16.89 12.57 -11.35
N ASP A 120 16.72 11.51 -12.13
CA ASP A 120 16.42 11.57 -13.57
C ASP A 120 15.24 10.66 -13.91
N GLU A 121 14.09 11.26 -14.16
CA GLU A 121 12.84 10.55 -14.51
C GLU A 121 12.96 9.70 -15.78
N LYS A 122 13.88 10.04 -16.68
CA LYS A 122 14.11 9.28 -17.93
C LYS A 122 14.67 7.89 -17.68
N LYS A 123 15.23 7.65 -16.51
CA LYS A 123 15.73 6.33 -16.09
C LYS A 123 14.64 5.40 -15.57
N ILE A 124 13.43 5.90 -15.26
CA ILE A 124 12.34 5.08 -14.71
C ILE A 124 12.03 3.84 -15.55
N PRO A 125 11.89 3.91 -16.88
CA PRO A 125 11.63 2.72 -17.68
C PRO A 125 12.70 1.63 -17.54
N ASN A 126 13.98 2.03 -17.51
CA ASN A 126 15.09 1.07 -17.33
C ASN A 126 15.07 0.47 -15.93
N LEU A 127 14.89 1.31 -14.90
CA LEU A 127 14.76 0.87 -13.52
C LEU A 127 13.66 -0.19 -13.39
N LEU A 128 12.45 0.11 -13.87
CA LEU A 128 11.32 -0.81 -13.78
C LEU A 128 11.54 -2.14 -14.53
N ASN A 129 12.23 -2.09 -15.68
CA ASN A 129 12.56 -3.28 -16.47
C ASN A 129 13.69 -4.14 -15.87
N SER A 130 14.50 -3.56 -14.99
CA SER A 130 15.66 -4.24 -14.38
C SER A 130 15.32 -4.97 -13.08
N LEU A 131 14.15 -4.70 -12.50
CA LEU A 131 13.70 -5.33 -11.25
C LEU A 131 13.50 -6.84 -11.40
N GLN A 132 13.89 -7.59 -10.37
CA GLN A 132 13.83 -9.05 -10.32
C GLN A 132 12.99 -9.58 -9.16
N VAL A 133 12.93 -8.85 -8.05
CA VAL A 133 12.15 -9.18 -6.85
C VAL A 133 10.91 -8.31 -6.77
N PHE A 134 11.07 -6.99 -6.92
CA PHE A 134 9.91 -6.12 -7.00
C PHE A 134 9.13 -6.33 -8.29
N THR A 135 7.84 -6.51 -8.18
CA THR A 135 6.95 -6.57 -9.35
C THR A 135 6.40 -5.17 -9.67
N PHE A 136 6.54 -4.75 -10.93
CA PHE A 136 5.89 -3.54 -11.42
C PHE A 136 4.40 -3.78 -11.60
N ALA A 137 3.61 -3.37 -10.62
CA ALA A 137 2.17 -3.59 -10.58
C ALA A 137 1.46 -2.54 -9.74
N GLU A 138 0.18 -2.40 -9.97
CA GLU A 138 -0.72 -1.70 -9.07
C GLU A 138 -1.07 -2.59 -7.87
N SER A 139 -1.73 -2.02 -6.87
CA SER A 139 -2.07 -2.60 -5.59
C SER A 139 -1.02 -2.31 -4.51
N LEU A 140 -1.22 -2.88 -3.34
CA LEU A 140 -0.34 -2.72 -2.18
C LEU A 140 -0.73 -3.66 -1.04
N GLY A 141 0.13 -3.79 -0.05
CA GLY A 141 -0.19 -4.48 1.21
C GLY A 141 -0.20 -5.99 1.13
N GLY A 142 0.28 -6.56 0.03
CA GLY A 142 0.52 -7.99 -0.11
C GLY A 142 1.80 -8.45 0.59
N VAL A 143 2.00 -9.77 0.60
CA VAL A 143 3.24 -10.38 1.08
C VAL A 143 4.41 -10.16 0.11
N GLU A 144 4.12 -9.95 -1.18
CA GLU A 144 5.08 -9.61 -2.21
C GLU A 144 5.30 -8.10 -2.29
N SER A 145 6.54 -7.70 -2.57
CA SER A 145 6.91 -6.30 -2.79
C SER A 145 6.53 -5.83 -4.19
N LEU A 146 5.85 -4.70 -4.24
CA LEU A 146 5.41 -4.07 -5.49
C LEU A 146 6.02 -2.68 -5.65
N ILE A 147 6.28 -2.29 -6.90
CA ILE A 147 6.60 -0.94 -7.29
C ILE A 147 5.54 -0.41 -8.25
N THR A 148 5.08 0.81 -8.01
CA THR A 148 4.09 1.50 -8.83
C THR A 148 4.70 2.79 -9.37
N TYR A 149 4.46 3.09 -10.64
CA TYR A 149 4.73 4.39 -11.24
C TYR A 149 3.39 5.15 -11.37
N PRO A 150 3.03 6.00 -10.40
CA PRO A 150 1.68 6.55 -10.31
C PRO A 150 1.24 7.33 -11.55
N THR A 151 2.14 8.04 -12.22
CA THR A 151 1.83 8.87 -13.39
C THR A 151 1.32 8.07 -14.59
N THR A 152 1.71 6.81 -14.72
CA THR A 152 1.29 5.93 -15.84
C THR A 152 0.28 4.88 -15.42
N GLN A 153 0.01 4.74 -14.12
CA GLN A 153 -0.89 3.74 -13.55
C GLN A 153 -2.02 4.43 -12.75
N THR A 154 -1.91 4.47 -11.43
CA THR A 154 -2.99 4.88 -10.52
C THR A 154 -3.50 6.31 -10.70
N HIS A 155 -2.74 7.20 -11.33
CA HIS A 155 -3.07 8.62 -11.54
C HIS A 155 -2.93 9.05 -13.01
N ALA A 156 -2.94 8.11 -13.94
CA ALA A 156 -2.78 8.38 -15.37
C ALA A 156 -3.87 9.29 -15.93
N ASP A 157 -5.10 9.16 -15.42
CA ASP A 157 -6.25 9.96 -15.85
C ASP A 157 -6.29 11.39 -15.26
N ILE A 158 -5.38 11.71 -14.33
CA ILE A 158 -5.32 13.03 -13.70
C ILE A 158 -4.36 13.93 -14.48
N PRO A 159 -4.80 15.14 -14.91
CA PRO A 159 -3.92 16.07 -15.60
C PRO A 159 -2.62 16.37 -14.84
N ALA A 160 -1.49 16.45 -15.54
CA ALA A 160 -0.17 16.64 -14.95
C ALA A 160 -0.09 17.86 -14.01
N GLU A 161 -0.70 19.00 -14.40
CA GLU A 161 -0.76 20.21 -13.58
C GLU A 161 -1.41 19.95 -12.20
N VAL A 162 -2.48 19.14 -12.18
CA VAL A 162 -3.19 18.80 -10.95
C VAL A 162 -2.32 17.86 -10.11
N ARG A 163 -1.71 16.83 -10.71
CA ARG A 163 -0.79 15.91 -9.99
C ARG A 163 0.38 16.67 -9.37
N HIS A 164 1.01 17.55 -10.12
CA HIS A 164 2.14 18.35 -9.65
C HIS A 164 1.76 19.30 -8.51
N SER A 165 0.52 19.82 -8.49
CA SER A 165 0.06 20.76 -7.46
C SER A 165 0.05 20.17 -6.04
N TYR A 166 -0.05 18.84 -5.91
CA TYR A 166 0.03 18.13 -4.63
C TYR A 166 1.27 17.25 -4.50
N GLY A 167 2.28 17.48 -5.34
CA GLY A 167 3.61 16.86 -5.20
C GLY A 167 3.80 15.51 -5.88
N LEU A 168 2.80 15.01 -6.62
CA LEU A 168 2.93 13.80 -7.44
C LEU A 168 3.56 14.19 -8.78
N THR A 169 4.89 14.25 -8.79
CA THR A 169 5.72 14.60 -9.93
C THR A 169 6.14 13.36 -10.74
N ASP A 170 6.62 13.57 -11.96
CA ASP A 170 6.92 12.46 -12.88
C ASP A 170 8.17 11.66 -12.50
N ASP A 171 8.94 12.13 -11.51
CA ASP A 171 10.09 11.45 -10.91
C ASP A 171 9.72 10.54 -9.72
N LEU A 172 8.43 10.44 -9.35
CA LEU A 172 7.96 9.75 -8.16
C LEU A 172 7.60 8.29 -8.43
N LEU A 173 8.15 7.39 -7.62
CA LEU A 173 7.82 5.98 -7.53
C LEU A 173 7.27 5.63 -6.15
N ARG A 174 6.40 4.62 -6.07
CA ARG A 174 5.82 4.12 -4.83
C ARG A 174 6.11 2.64 -4.65
N LEU A 175 6.65 2.27 -3.48
CA LEU A 175 6.85 0.89 -3.07
C LEU A 175 5.74 0.45 -2.10
N SER A 176 5.27 -0.76 -2.27
CA SER A 176 4.58 -1.53 -1.25
C SER A 176 5.51 -2.65 -0.82
N ILE A 177 6.12 -2.49 0.34
CA ILE A 177 7.13 -3.44 0.84
C ILE A 177 6.44 -4.65 1.45
N GLY A 178 6.82 -5.83 0.99
CA GLY A 178 6.33 -7.12 1.46
C GLY A 178 7.17 -7.70 2.60
N ILE A 179 7.18 -9.03 2.68
CA ILE A 179 7.81 -9.79 3.79
C ILE A 179 9.02 -10.60 3.37
N GLU A 180 9.54 -10.39 2.17
CA GLU A 180 10.75 -11.03 1.64
C GLU A 180 11.97 -10.74 2.53
N ASP A 181 13.12 -11.27 2.17
CA ASP A 181 14.35 -10.86 2.82
C ASP A 181 14.70 -9.40 2.45
N ALA A 182 15.03 -8.60 3.45
CA ALA A 182 15.28 -7.17 3.24
C ALA A 182 16.54 -6.90 2.41
N ASP A 183 17.53 -7.76 2.52
CA ASP A 183 18.79 -7.62 1.77
C ASP A 183 18.57 -7.92 0.28
N ASP A 184 17.69 -8.88 -0.06
CA ASP A 184 17.28 -9.16 -1.43
C ASP A 184 16.51 -7.96 -2.03
N LEU A 185 15.62 -7.33 -1.26
CA LEU A 185 14.89 -6.13 -1.69
C LEU A 185 15.85 -4.95 -1.96
N ILE A 186 16.85 -4.78 -1.10
CA ILE A 186 17.84 -3.71 -1.23
C ILE A 186 18.74 -3.94 -2.45
N GLU A 187 19.22 -5.17 -2.66
CA GLU A 187 20.08 -5.49 -3.80
C GLU A 187 19.32 -5.33 -5.12
N ASP A 188 18.04 -5.71 -5.16
CA ASP A 188 17.20 -5.53 -6.35
C ASP A 188 17.01 -4.04 -6.68
N LEU A 189 16.71 -3.20 -5.68
CA LEU A 189 16.61 -1.75 -5.91
C LEU A 189 17.94 -1.12 -6.30
N LYS A 190 19.05 -1.59 -5.71
CA LYS A 190 20.38 -1.06 -5.99
C LYS A 190 20.77 -1.29 -7.44
N GLN A 191 20.68 -2.55 -7.93
CA GLN A 191 21.01 -2.86 -9.31
C GLN A 191 20.07 -2.15 -10.29
N ALA A 192 18.78 -1.99 -9.97
CA ALA A 192 17.81 -1.31 -10.81
C ALA A 192 18.03 0.22 -10.87
N LEU A 193 18.47 0.86 -9.78
CA LEU A 193 18.82 2.28 -9.75
C LEU A 193 20.11 2.60 -10.52
N GLU A 194 21.00 1.62 -10.69
CA GLU A 194 22.25 1.76 -11.45
C GLU A 194 22.07 1.50 -12.96
N ALA A 195 20.95 0.92 -13.39
CA ALA A 195 20.62 0.63 -14.78
C ALA A 195 20.23 1.92 -15.54
#